data_0695227d4424e493b785f07b490980dd
#
_entry.id   0695227d4424e493b785f07b490980dd
#
_cell.length_a   1.000
_cell.length_b   1.000
_cell.length_c   1.000
_cell.angle_alpha   90.00
_cell.angle_beta   90.00
_cell.angle_gamma   90.00
#
_symmetry.space_group_name_H-M   'P 1'
#
loop_
_entity.id
_entity.type
_entity.pdbx_description
1 polymer ?
#
loop_
_entity_poly.entity_id
_entity_poly.type
_entity_poly.pdbx_seq_one_letter_code
_entity_poly.pdbx_strand_id
1 'polypeptide(L)'
;MGDRLAAGNVAIALLANTIATGAALVALILAFGPVSGAHFNPAVTLVDAWQRGIAWRHVPGYIAAQLIGAVAGVAIAHLMFGESIYSVSTHARSGGAQAFSEFVATFGLITVIWGVARTRPSAIPFAVGAYITAAYWFTASTSFANPAVTLARSLTNTFSGIRPMDAPAFIAAQLLGAFAATALFMNKRKRVLILCTGNSARSQMAEGVWRHEAGDKFEVFSAGTKPSRVRPEAITVMKEIGIDISGHRSKSVDEFTGQEFDYVITVCDHANEICPVFPGKTQRMHWSFEDPTDEASFRKIRDQIRARIRSFLNLV
;
A
#
# COMPACT_ATOMS: atom_id res chain seq x y z
N MET A 1 26.95 -22.03 8.76
CA MET A 1 27.78 -22.13 10.00
C MET A 1 26.97 -22.81 11.13
N GLY A 2 25.78 -22.30 11.48
CA GLY A 2 24.95 -22.86 12.56
C GLY A 2 24.71 -24.37 12.41
N ASP A 3 24.36 -24.82 11.23
CA ASP A 3 24.15 -26.26 10.94
C ASP A 3 25.43 -27.10 11.15
N ARG A 4 26.59 -26.60 10.69
CA ARG A 4 27.87 -27.27 10.88
C ARG A 4 28.30 -27.37 12.35
N LEU A 5 27.99 -26.34 13.14
CA LEU A 5 28.36 -26.27 14.55
C LEU A 5 27.34 -26.95 15.49
N ALA A 6 26.14 -27.21 15.01
CA ALA A 6 25.07 -27.78 15.81
C ALA A 6 25.21 -29.29 16.08
N ALA A 7 26.20 -29.96 15.50
CA ALA A 7 26.45 -31.39 15.65
C ALA A 7 25.18 -32.24 15.47
N GLY A 8 24.36 -31.94 14.47
CA GLY A 8 23.10 -32.61 14.16
C GLY A 8 21.88 -32.11 14.98
N ASN A 9 22.05 -31.18 15.90
CA ASN A 9 20.93 -30.59 16.64
C ASN A 9 20.23 -29.51 15.77
N VAL A 10 19.11 -29.91 15.15
CA VAL A 10 18.34 -29.07 14.24
C VAL A 10 17.80 -27.82 14.95
N ALA A 11 17.47 -27.88 16.24
CA ALA A 11 16.98 -26.73 16.99
C ALA A 11 18.05 -25.64 17.13
N ILE A 12 19.31 -26.01 17.38
CA ILE A 12 20.45 -25.08 17.44
C ILE A 12 20.73 -24.49 16.06
N ALA A 13 20.71 -25.32 15.00
CA ALA A 13 20.88 -24.84 13.63
C ALA A 13 19.79 -23.84 13.26
N LEU A 14 18.54 -24.12 13.59
CA LEU A 14 17.40 -23.24 13.36
C LEU A 14 17.54 -21.94 14.15
N LEU A 15 17.94 -22.00 15.42
CA LEU A 15 18.13 -20.81 16.27
C LEU A 15 19.20 -19.87 15.69
N ALA A 16 20.34 -20.41 15.30
CA ALA A 16 21.41 -19.63 14.68
C ALA A 16 20.95 -18.97 13.38
N ASN A 17 20.23 -19.73 12.53
CA ASN A 17 19.69 -19.21 11.27
C ASN A 17 18.63 -18.10 11.52
N THR A 18 17.76 -18.30 12.48
CA THR A 18 16.70 -17.35 12.85
C THR A 18 17.26 -16.00 13.29
N ILE A 19 18.21 -16.01 14.23
CA ILE A 19 18.84 -14.78 14.74
C ILE A 19 19.58 -14.05 13.62
N ALA A 20 20.38 -14.78 12.83
CA ALA A 20 21.13 -14.20 11.73
C ALA A 20 20.21 -13.56 10.67
N THR A 21 19.12 -14.25 10.32
CA THR A 21 18.15 -13.73 9.33
C THR A 21 17.42 -12.49 9.84
N GLY A 22 16.93 -12.50 11.07
CA GLY A 22 16.22 -11.36 11.65
C GLY A 22 17.12 -10.13 11.77
N ALA A 23 18.35 -10.31 12.28
CA ALA A 23 19.33 -9.22 12.40
C ALA A 23 19.73 -8.67 11.03
N ALA A 24 19.98 -9.55 10.04
CA ALA A 24 20.32 -9.13 8.69
C ALA A 24 19.18 -8.34 8.03
N LEU A 25 17.91 -8.78 8.19
CA LEU A 25 16.75 -8.05 7.69
C LEU A 25 16.67 -6.63 8.27
N VAL A 26 16.85 -6.47 9.58
CA VAL A 26 16.87 -5.13 10.20
C VAL A 26 17.93 -4.26 9.54
N ALA A 27 19.19 -4.75 9.49
CA ALA A 27 20.32 -3.98 8.94
C ALA A 27 20.13 -3.62 7.46
N LEU A 28 19.70 -4.59 6.64
CA LEU A 28 19.53 -4.39 5.20
C LEU A 28 18.32 -3.48 4.88
N ILE A 29 17.20 -3.61 5.60
CA ILE A 29 16.06 -2.72 5.40
C ILE A 29 16.40 -1.29 5.81
N LEU A 30 17.15 -1.09 6.91
CA LEU A 30 17.64 0.24 7.30
C LEU A 30 18.56 0.85 6.25
N ALA A 31 19.49 0.05 5.70
CA ALA A 31 20.48 0.52 4.74
C ALA A 31 19.86 0.83 3.35
N PHE A 32 18.99 -0.04 2.86
CA PHE A 32 18.46 0.03 1.50
C PHE A 32 17.03 0.58 1.40
N GLY A 33 16.35 0.77 2.51
CA GLY A 33 15.01 1.37 2.54
C GLY A 33 14.95 2.70 1.79
N PRO A 34 15.84 3.67 2.08
CA PRO A 34 15.86 4.95 1.39
C PRO A 34 16.24 4.87 -0.10
N VAL A 35 16.92 3.80 -0.51
CA VAL A 35 17.42 3.63 -1.89
C VAL A 35 16.37 2.95 -2.77
N SER A 36 15.75 1.89 -2.26
CA SER A 36 14.90 1.02 -3.07
C SER A 36 13.57 0.62 -2.42
N GLY A 37 13.25 1.11 -1.24
CA GLY A 37 12.13 0.59 -0.46
C GLY A 37 12.42 -0.74 0.23
N ALA A 38 13.55 -1.39 -0.08
CA ALA A 38 14.05 -2.63 0.52
C ALA A 38 12.98 -3.74 0.67
N HIS A 39 12.19 -3.97 -0.38
CA HIS A 39 11.16 -5.02 -0.33
C HIS A 39 11.75 -6.41 -0.12
N PHE A 40 12.87 -6.73 -0.80
CA PHE A 40 13.56 -8.03 -0.78
C PHE A 40 12.67 -9.27 -0.96
N ASN A 41 11.44 -9.08 -1.44
CA ASN A 41 10.40 -10.10 -1.45
C ASN A 41 9.37 -9.80 -2.55
N PRO A 42 9.18 -10.70 -3.53
CA PRO A 42 8.20 -10.51 -4.60
C PRO A 42 6.76 -10.33 -4.08
N ALA A 43 6.37 -11.04 -3.01
CA ALA A 43 5.04 -10.90 -2.44
C ALA A 43 4.82 -9.49 -1.87
N VAL A 44 5.82 -8.93 -1.17
CA VAL A 44 5.80 -7.53 -0.69
C VAL A 44 5.71 -6.56 -1.86
N THR A 45 6.52 -6.77 -2.91
CA THR A 45 6.52 -5.88 -4.09
C THR A 45 5.16 -5.86 -4.79
N LEU A 46 4.52 -7.02 -4.95
CA LEU A 46 3.21 -7.12 -5.60
C LEU A 46 2.10 -6.42 -4.80
N VAL A 47 2.07 -6.61 -3.48
CA VAL A 47 1.05 -5.96 -2.65
C VAL A 47 1.30 -4.48 -2.45
N ASP A 48 2.55 -4.03 -2.46
CA ASP A 48 2.90 -2.61 -2.46
C ASP A 48 2.46 -1.93 -3.77
N ALA A 49 2.64 -2.58 -4.92
CA ALA A 49 2.12 -2.10 -6.20
C ALA A 49 0.59 -2.04 -6.22
N TRP A 50 -0.08 -3.01 -5.58
CA TRP A 50 -1.54 -2.99 -5.43
C TRP A 50 -2.01 -1.81 -4.57
N GLN A 51 -1.26 -1.46 -3.53
CA GLN A 51 -1.50 -0.27 -2.69
C GLN A 51 -0.97 1.04 -3.31
N ARG A 52 -0.42 0.98 -4.55
CA ARG A 52 0.16 2.11 -5.31
C ARG A 52 1.45 2.70 -4.70
N GLY A 53 2.15 1.96 -3.84
CA GLY A 53 3.45 2.36 -3.31
C GLY A 53 4.53 2.36 -4.38
N ILE A 54 4.50 1.36 -5.28
CA ILE A 54 5.36 1.30 -6.48
C ILE A 54 4.50 1.20 -7.75
N ALA A 55 4.93 1.87 -8.82
CA ALA A 55 4.21 1.78 -10.10
C ALA A 55 4.39 0.39 -10.74
N TRP A 56 3.32 -0.19 -11.26
CA TRP A 56 3.31 -1.53 -11.88
C TRP A 56 4.39 -1.74 -12.94
N ARG A 57 4.76 -0.69 -13.69
CA ARG A 57 5.84 -0.74 -14.70
C ARG A 57 7.21 -1.10 -14.11
N HIS A 58 7.44 -0.88 -12.83
CA HIS A 58 8.70 -1.18 -12.15
C HIS A 58 8.72 -2.58 -11.52
N VAL A 59 7.55 -3.20 -11.30
CA VAL A 59 7.42 -4.51 -10.64
C VAL A 59 8.25 -5.60 -11.30
N PRO A 60 8.24 -5.77 -12.65
CA PRO A 60 9.04 -6.82 -13.28
C PRO A 60 10.54 -6.69 -13.02
N GLY A 61 11.09 -5.46 -13.09
CA GLY A 61 12.50 -5.20 -12.81
C GLY A 61 12.86 -5.47 -11.35
N TYR A 62 11.96 -5.12 -10.42
CA TYR A 62 12.13 -5.42 -9.00
C TYR A 62 12.18 -6.91 -8.71
N ILE A 63 11.22 -7.68 -9.24
CA ILE A 63 11.16 -9.14 -9.05
C ILE A 63 12.38 -9.81 -9.70
N ALA A 64 12.78 -9.37 -10.88
CA ALA A 64 13.98 -9.89 -11.55
C ALA A 64 15.25 -9.67 -10.68
N ALA A 65 15.44 -8.47 -10.15
CA ALA A 65 16.58 -8.17 -9.26
C ALA A 65 16.54 -9.01 -7.98
N GLN A 66 15.38 -9.23 -7.39
CA GLN A 66 15.19 -10.07 -6.21
C GLN A 66 15.53 -11.54 -6.49
N LEU A 67 15.10 -12.08 -7.63
CA LEU A 67 15.41 -13.47 -8.04
C LEU A 67 16.90 -13.65 -8.32
N ILE A 68 17.50 -12.74 -9.10
CA ILE A 68 18.93 -12.77 -9.41
C ILE A 68 19.74 -12.66 -8.12
N GLY A 69 19.39 -11.71 -7.23
CA GLY A 69 20.06 -11.54 -5.96
C GLY A 69 19.95 -12.76 -5.04
N ALA A 70 18.77 -13.41 -4.98
CA ALA A 70 18.57 -14.60 -4.19
C ALA A 70 19.38 -15.80 -4.69
N VAL A 71 19.41 -16.03 -6.02
CA VAL A 71 20.21 -17.08 -6.65
C VAL A 71 21.71 -16.81 -6.47
N ALA A 72 22.16 -15.59 -6.69
CA ALA A 72 23.57 -15.19 -6.47
C ALA A 72 23.96 -15.35 -4.99
N GLY A 73 23.05 -15.02 -4.06
CA GLY A 73 23.27 -15.22 -2.63
C GLY A 73 23.50 -16.67 -2.24
N VAL A 74 22.76 -17.62 -2.84
CA VAL A 74 23.02 -19.07 -2.65
C VAL A 74 24.40 -19.45 -3.18
N ALA A 75 24.76 -19.02 -4.39
CA ALA A 75 26.08 -19.30 -4.99
C ALA A 75 27.22 -18.76 -4.11
N ILE A 76 27.12 -17.51 -3.66
CA ILE A 76 28.13 -16.89 -2.80
C ILE A 76 28.23 -17.63 -1.46
N ALA A 77 27.08 -17.99 -0.85
CA ALA A 77 27.08 -18.77 0.38
C ALA A 77 27.78 -20.12 0.19
N HIS A 78 27.44 -20.86 -0.86
CA HIS A 78 28.08 -22.15 -1.15
C HIS A 78 29.60 -21.99 -1.36
N LEU A 79 30.05 -20.99 -2.11
CA LEU A 79 31.47 -20.68 -2.30
C LEU A 79 32.19 -20.39 -0.96
N MET A 80 31.61 -19.58 -0.09
CA MET A 80 32.16 -19.27 1.24
C MET A 80 32.30 -20.51 2.13
N PHE A 81 31.47 -21.53 1.93
CA PHE A 81 31.52 -22.75 2.71
C PHE A 81 32.16 -23.95 2.00
N GLY A 82 32.73 -23.75 0.80
CA GLY A 82 33.37 -24.82 0.02
C GLY A 82 32.39 -25.89 -0.46
N GLU A 83 31.13 -25.50 -0.68
CA GLU A 83 30.09 -26.37 -1.25
C GLU A 83 30.05 -26.23 -2.79
N SER A 84 29.37 -27.17 -3.46
CA SER A 84 29.06 -27.02 -4.89
C SER A 84 28.21 -25.76 -5.10
N ILE A 85 28.48 -24.97 -6.11
CA ILE A 85 27.81 -23.66 -6.37
C ILE A 85 26.30 -23.79 -6.30
N TYR A 86 25.75 -24.86 -6.88
CA TYR A 86 24.33 -25.22 -6.75
C TYR A 86 24.20 -26.70 -6.49
N SER A 87 23.24 -27.06 -5.65
CA SER A 87 22.82 -28.44 -5.40
C SER A 87 21.30 -28.50 -5.28
N VAL A 88 20.65 -29.23 -6.19
CA VAL A 88 19.18 -29.35 -6.16
C VAL A 88 18.73 -29.99 -4.84
N SER A 89 17.84 -29.31 -4.13
CA SER A 89 17.35 -29.78 -2.84
C SER A 89 16.48 -31.01 -2.96
N THR A 90 16.77 -32.01 -2.12
CA THR A 90 15.92 -33.19 -1.93
C THR A 90 14.99 -33.04 -0.70
N HIS A 91 15.12 -31.97 0.05
CA HIS A 91 14.38 -31.75 1.29
C HIS A 91 12.88 -31.53 1.03
N ALA A 92 12.09 -32.52 1.39
CA ALA A 92 10.64 -32.51 1.18
C ALA A 92 9.95 -31.52 2.13
N ARG A 93 9.14 -30.60 1.56
CA ARG A 93 8.29 -29.66 2.29
C ARG A 93 6.90 -29.63 1.69
N SER A 94 6.27 -30.82 1.63
CA SER A 94 4.96 -31.02 1.01
C SER A 94 3.84 -31.13 2.02
N GLY A 95 2.59 -30.98 1.53
CA GLY A 95 1.38 -31.18 2.29
C GLY A 95 0.66 -29.88 2.68
N GLY A 96 -0.63 -30.02 2.98
CA GLY A 96 -1.50 -28.89 3.28
C GLY A 96 -1.07 -28.06 4.49
N ALA A 97 -0.50 -28.71 5.52
CA ALA A 97 0.01 -28.05 6.72
C ALA A 97 1.19 -27.11 6.40
N GLN A 98 2.11 -27.53 5.53
CA GLN A 98 3.25 -26.75 5.10
C GLN A 98 2.80 -25.52 4.26
N ALA A 99 1.91 -25.73 3.28
CA ALA A 99 1.35 -24.66 2.48
C ALA A 99 0.54 -23.68 3.35
N PHE A 100 -0.29 -24.17 4.27
CA PHE A 100 -1.02 -23.31 5.20
C PHE A 100 -0.09 -22.49 6.10
N SER A 101 1.02 -23.08 6.56
CA SER A 101 2.04 -22.35 7.32
C SER A 101 2.65 -21.19 6.52
N GLU A 102 2.91 -21.35 5.23
CA GLU A 102 3.41 -20.28 4.37
C GLU A 102 2.36 -19.18 4.14
N PHE A 103 1.08 -19.56 4.02
CA PHE A 103 -0.01 -18.59 4.02
C PHE A 103 -0.01 -17.75 5.29
N VAL A 104 0.01 -18.39 6.47
CA VAL A 104 0.02 -17.71 7.78
C VAL A 104 1.26 -16.84 7.95
N ALA A 105 2.44 -17.35 7.57
CA ALA A 105 3.70 -16.63 7.66
C ALA A 105 3.68 -15.35 6.82
N THR A 106 3.22 -15.43 5.58
CA THR A 106 3.20 -14.27 4.67
C THR A 106 2.05 -13.32 5.00
N PHE A 107 0.88 -13.85 5.38
CA PHE A 107 -0.23 -13.04 5.88
C PHE A 107 0.19 -12.19 7.08
N GLY A 108 0.83 -12.78 8.07
CA GLY A 108 1.30 -12.06 9.24
C GLY A 108 2.42 -11.06 8.92
N LEU A 109 3.36 -11.41 8.04
CA LEU A 109 4.40 -10.49 7.58
C LEU A 109 3.80 -9.22 6.98
N ILE A 110 2.86 -9.37 6.05
CA ILE A 110 2.21 -8.22 5.40
C ILE A 110 1.34 -7.45 6.39
N THR A 111 0.66 -8.13 7.31
CA THR A 111 -0.11 -7.50 8.39
C THR A 111 0.79 -6.60 9.26
N VAL A 112 1.98 -7.09 9.65
CA VAL A 112 2.95 -6.33 10.41
C VAL A 112 3.46 -5.12 9.62
N ILE A 113 3.82 -5.32 8.35
CA ILE A 113 4.29 -4.21 7.50
C ILE A 113 3.23 -3.12 7.40
N TRP A 114 1.99 -3.46 7.03
CA TRP A 114 0.91 -2.46 6.87
C TRP A 114 0.49 -1.82 8.19
N GLY A 115 0.45 -2.58 9.28
CA GLY A 115 0.11 -2.06 10.61
C GLY A 115 1.12 -1.04 11.10
N VAL A 116 2.41 -1.35 10.96
CA VAL A 116 3.50 -0.45 11.41
C VAL A 116 3.68 0.74 10.45
N ALA A 117 3.52 0.52 9.14
CA ALA A 117 3.62 1.59 8.14
C ALA A 117 2.64 2.75 8.40
N ARG A 118 1.46 2.47 8.96
CA ARG A 118 0.43 3.47 9.26
C ARG A 118 0.71 4.33 10.47
N THR A 119 1.48 3.83 11.42
CA THR A 119 1.66 4.47 12.74
C THR A 119 3.09 4.86 13.02
N ARG A 120 4.05 4.03 12.61
CA ARG A 120 5.48 4.20 12.91
C ARG A 120 6.36 3.67 11.76
N PRO A 121 6.40 4.32 10.58
CA PRO A 121 7.15 3.82 9.41
C PRO A 121 8.64 3.53 9.70
N SER A 122 9.27 4.31 10.57
CA SER A 122 10.67 4.09 10.99
C SER A 122 10.92 2.80 11.77
N ALA A 123 9.86 2.18 12.31
CA ALA A 123 9.96 0.92 13.04
C ALA A 123 9.81 -0.32 12.13
N ILE A 124 9.47 -0.17 10.85
CA ILE A 124 9.27 -1.29 9.91
C ILE A 124 10.47 -2.26 9.91
N PRO A 125 11.73 -1.81 9.82
CA PRO A 125 12.87 -2.72 9.80
C PRO A 125 12.91 -3.65 11.01
N PHE A 126 12.69 -3.10 12.19
CA PHE A 126 12.69 -3.84 13.46
C PHE A 126 11.50 -4.79 13.56
N ALA A 127 10.31 -4.34 13.16
CA ALA A 127 9.10 -5.15 13.18
C ALA A 127 9.18 -6.34 12.22
N VAL A 128 9.71 -6.14 11.01
CA VAL A 128 9.92 -7.21 10.03
C VAL A 128 10.95 -8.21 10.53
N GLY A 129 12.11 -7.74 11.01
CA GLY A 129 13.15 -8.63 11.57
C GLY A 129 12.63 -9.44 12.75
N ALA A 130 11.94 -8.82 13.70
CA ALA A 130 11.34 -9.50 14.85
C ALA A 130 10.27 -10.51 14.44
N TYR A 131 9.38 -10.12 13.51
CA TYR A 131 8.34 -11.04 13.02
C TYR A 131 8.94 -12.28 12.35
N ILE A 132 9.89 -12.12 11.43
CA ILE A 132 10.54 -13.24 10.76
C ILE A 132 11.27 -14.12 11.77
N THR A 133 11.97 -13.53 12.74
CA THR A 133 12.60 -14.26 13.83
C THR A 133 11.60 -15.16 14.58
N ALA A 134 10.44 -14.64 14.92
CA ALA A 134 9.38 -15.42 15.58
C ALA A 134 8.78 -16.48 14.63
N ALA A 135 8.54 -16.13 13.36
CA ALA A 135 7.84 -16.98 12.41
C ALA A 135 8.61 -18.26 12.05
N TYR A 136 9.93 -18.25 12.12
CA TYR A 136 10.73 -19.47 12.01
C TYR A 136 10.34 -20.54 13.04
N TRP A 137 9.79 -20.14 14.18
CA TRP A 137 9.47 -21.03 15.31
C TRP A 137 8.01 -21.42 15.41
N PHE A 138 7.09 -20.52 15.07
CA PHE A 138 5.68 -20.84 15.19
C PHE A 138 5.05 -21.42 13.93
N THR A 139 5.77 -21.46 12.80
CA THR A 139 5.27 -22.06 11.54
C THR A 139 5.94 -23.41 11.27
N ALA A 140 5.16 -24.39 10.80
CA ALA A 140 5.68 -25.69 10.44
C ALA A 140 6.63 -25.67 9.22
N SER A 141 6.50 -24.64 8.36
CA SER A 141 7.35 -24.43 7.19
C SER A 141 8.70 -23.77 7.50
N THR A 142 8.90 -23.29 8.73
CA THR A 142 9.99 -22.39 9.11
C THR A 142 9.97 -21.05 8.33
N SER A 143 8.78 -20.61 7.93
CA SER A 143 8.50 -19.26 7.40
C SER A 143 9.44 -18.80 6.30
N PHE A 144 9.30 -19.31 5.10
CA PHE A 144 9.99 -18.71 3.95
C PHE A 144 9.39 -17.36 3.63
N ALA A 145 8.05 -17.28 3.58
CA ALA A 145 7.26 -16.08 3.41
C ALA A 145 7.71 -15.18 2.25
N ASN A 146 8.41 -15.76 1.24
CA ASN A 146 9.10 -15.04 0.19
C ASN A 146 9.29 -15.92 -1.06
N PRO A 147 8.65 -15.62 -2.20
CA PRO A 147 8.79 -16.39 -3.43
C PRO A 147 10.22 -16.48 -3.96
N ALA A 148 11.03 -15.41 -3.86
CA ALA A 148 12.41 -15.43 -4.32
C ALA A 148 13.29 -16.36 -3.46
N VAL A 149 13.11 -16.30 -2.14
CA VAL A 149 13.78 -17.19 -1.20
C VAL A 149 13.35 -18.63 -1.43
N THR A 150 12.06 -18.89 -1.69
CA THR A 150 11.55 -20.23 -1.99
C THR A 150 12.24 -20.83 -3.20
N LEU A 151 12.35 -20.07 -4.29
CA LEU A 151 13.05 -20.54 -5.50
C LEU A 151 14.53 -20.71 -5.25
N ALA A 152 15.21 -19.78 -4.59
CA ALA A 152 16.63 -19.88 -4.31
C ALA A 152 16.98 -21.09 -3.41
N ARG A 153 16.14 -21.37 -2.42
CA ARG A 153 16.32 -22.55 -1.53
C ARG A 153 16.11 -23.89 -2.23
N SER A 154 15.51 -23.93 -3.42
CA SER A 154 15.48 -25.15 -4.23
C SER A 154 16.84 -25.50 -4.85
N LEU A 155 17.79 -24.57 -4.86
CA LEU A 155 19.14 -24.71 -5.38
C LEU A 155 20.18 -25.03 -4.30
N THR A 156 19.75 -25.35 -3.08
CA THR A 156 20.65 -25.72 -1.97
C THR A 156 20.12 -26.96 -1.23
N ASN A 157 20.91 -28.03 -1.20
CA ASN A 157 20.56 -29.26 -0.50
C ASN A 157 21.05 -29.23 0.96
N THR A 158 20.68 -28.19 1.69
CA THR A 158 20.96 -28.00 3.11
C THR A 158 19.67 -28.17 3.93
N PHE A 159 19.75 -28.10 5.27
CA PHE A 159 18.59 -28.19 6.13
C PHE A 159 17.49 -27.13 5.81
N SER A 160 17.91 -26.02 5.22
CA SER A 160 17.01 -24.92 4.84
C SER A 160 16.42 -25.06 3.43
N GLY A 161 16.76 -26.12 2.69
CA GLY A 161 16.32 -26.36 1.32
C GLY A 161 14.83 -26.73 1.19
N ILE A 162 14.35 -26.73 -0.05
CA ILE A 162 13.03 -27.19 -0.46
C ILE A 162 13.12 -27.90 -1.80
N ARG A 163 12.49 -29.07 -1.97
CA ARG A 163 12.43 -29.73 -3.28
C ARG A 163 11.77 -28.81 -4.30
N PRO A 164 12.30 -28.71 -5.54
CA PRO A 164 11.71 -27.87 -6.58
C PRO A 164 10.21 -28.10 -6.82
N MET A 165 9.77 -29.36 -6.72
CA MET A 165 8.36 -29.73 -6.91
C MET A 165 7.42 -29.21 -5.81
N ASP A 166 7.94 -28.87 -4.62
CA ASP A 166 7.16 -28.33 -3.50
C ASP A 166 7.08 -26.78 -3.54
N ALA A 167 8.02 -26.14 -4.26
CA ALA A 167 8.10 -24.68 -4.32
C ALA A 167 6.85 -23.98 -4.88
N PRO A 168 6.15 -24.50 -5.92
CA PRO A 168 4.95 -23.85 -6.43
C PRO A 168 3.83 -23.71 -5.39
N ALA A 169 3.61 -24.72 -4.54
CA ALA A 169 2.59 -24.69 -3.48
C ALA A 169 2.91 -23.64 -2.42
N PHE A 170 4.20 -23.49 -2.06
CA PHE A 170 4.67 -22.44 -1.15
C PHE A 170 4.43 -21.05 -1.73
N ILE A 171 4.84 -20.84 -2.98
CA ILE A 171 4.69 -19.54 -3.66
C ILE A 171 3.20 -19.14 -3.76
N ALA A 172 2.33 -20.09 -4.15
CA ALA A 172 0.90 -19.84 -4.22
C ALA A 172 0.33 -19.45 -2.85
N ALA A 173 0.68 -20.18 -1.80
CA ALA A 173 0.25 -19.90 -0.43
C ALA A 173 0.76 -18.55 0.08
N GLN A 174 2.02 -18.21 -0.21
CA GLN A 174 2.61 -16.90 0.10
C GLN A 174 1.86 -15.75 -0.57
N LEU A 175 1.59 -15.86 -1.86
CA LEU A 175 0.84 -14.83 -2.58
C LEU A 175 -0.59 -14.68 -2.04
N LEU A 176 -1.29 -15.79 -1.81
CA LEU A 176 -2.63 -15.76 -1.21
C LEU A 176 -2.62 -15.08 0.17
N GLY A 177 -1.65 -15.43 1.04
CA GLY A 177 -1.47 -14.79 2.33
C GLY A 177 -1.21 -13.28 2.22
N ALA A 178 -0.33 -12.88 1.31
CA ALA A 178 -0.01 -11.48 1.08
C ALA A 178 -1.23 -10.67 0.61
N PHE A 179 -1.97 -11.17 -0.36
CA PHE A 179 -3.16 -10.50 -0.87
C PHE A 179 -4.29 -10.47 0.15
N ALA A 180 -4.52 -11.55 0.90
CA ALA A 180 -5.52 -11.60 1.96
C ALA A 180 -5.22 -10.58 3.07
N ALA A 181 -3.98 -10.49 3.54
CA ALA A 181 -3.57 -9.47 4.51
C ALA A 181 -3.77 -8.06 3.97
N THR A 182 -3.36 -7.80 2.73
CA THR A 182 -3.50 -6.47 2.12
C THR A 182 -4.96 -6.06 2.00
N ALA A 183 -5.86 -6.98 1.67
CA ALA A 183 -7.29 -6.71 1.59
C ALA A 183 -7.87 -6.20 2.93
N LEU A 184 -7.37 -6.70 4.09
CA LEU A 184 -7.77 -6.20 5.41
C LEU A 184 -7.31 -4.75 5.65
N PHE A 185 -6.21 -4.38 5.02
CA PHE A 185 -5.62 -3.04 5.13
C PHE A 185 -5.95 -2.13 3.94
N MET A 186 -6.81 -2.54 3.03
CA MET A 186 -7.32 -1.63 2.01
C MET A 186 -8.12 -0.53 2.69
N ASN A 187 -7.55 0.68 2.70
CA ASN A 187 -8.30 1.84 3.14
C ASN A 187 -9.43 2.06 2.13
N LYS A 188 -10.66 1.96 2.57
CA LYS A 188 -11.77 2.59 1.84
C LYS A 188 -11.39 4.07 1.72
N ARG A 189 -11.34 4.58 0.49
CA ARG A 189 -11.13 6.01 0.27
C ARG A 189 -12.17 6.78 1.07
N LYS A 190 -11.74 7.77 1.84
CA LYS A 190 -12.67 8.62 2.57
C LYS A 190 -13.56 9.34 1.57
N ARG A 191 -14.84 9.35 1.80
CA ARG A 191 -15.83 9.97 0.92
C ARG A 191 -16.06 11.42 1.33
N VAL A 192 -15.87 12.33 0.39
CA VAL A 192 -16.03 13.77 0.58
C VAL A 192 -17.12 14.28 -0.35
N LEU A 193 -18.11 14.97 0.20
CA LEU A 193 -19.14 15.67 -0.55
C LEU A 193 -18.96 17.17 -0.36
N ILE A 194 -18.79 17.88 -1.48
CA ILE A 194 -18.62 19.34 -1.50
C ILE A 194 -19.92 19.98 -2.00
N LEU A 195 -20.51 20.82 -1.17
CA LEU A 195 -21.83 21.41 -1.42
C LEU A 195 -21.74 22.94 -1.68
N CYS A 196 -22.45 23.38 -2.70
CA CYS A 196 -22.78 24.78 -2.89
C CYS A 196 -24.23 24.94 -3.39
N THR A 197 -24.69 26.13 -3.70
CA THR A 197 -26.06 26.33 -4.20
C THR A 197 -26.21 25.77 -5.62
N GLY A 198 -25.45 26.24 -6.56
CA GLY A 198 -25.63 25.92 -8.00
C GLY A 198 -24.87 24.72 -8.53
N ASN A 199 -23.89 24.17 -7.79
CA ASN A 199 -22.92 23.19 -8.28
C ASN A 199 -22.34 23.55 -9.67
N SER A 200 -22.00 24.83 -9.83
CA SER A 200 -21.62 25.43 -11.11
C SER A 200 -20.18 25.93 -11.18
N ALA A 201 -19.63 26.42 -10.06
CA ALA A 201 -18.29 27.00 -10.00
C ALA A 201 -17.50 26.47 -8.80
N ARG A 202 -17.67 27.04 -7.60
CA ARG A 202 -16.85 26.77 -6.40
C ARG A 202 -16.72 25.28 -6.07
N SER A 203 -17.84 24.55 -5.95
CA SER A 203 -17.82 23.13 -5.64
C SER A 203 -17.27 22.27 -6.77
N GLN A 204 -17.43 22.66 -8.03
CA GLN A 204 -16.84 21.99 -9.20
C GLN A 204 -15.32 22.15 -9.24
N MET A 205 -14.82 23.37 -9.02
CA MET A 205 -13.39 23.62 -8.90
C MET A 205 -12.79 22.87 -7.72
N ALA A 206 -13.47 22.85 -6.58
CA ALA A 206 -13.02 22.10 -5.40
C ALA A 206 -12.99 20.59 -5.63
N GLU A 207 -13.98 20.00 -6.30
CA GLU A 207 -13.99 18.60 -6.70
C GLU A 207 -12.79 18.30 -7.62
N GLY A 208 -12.54 19.13 -8.63
CA GLY A 208 -11.43 18.98 -9.57
C GLY A 208 -10.07 19.04 -8.88
N VAL A 209 -9.84 20.05 -8.04
CA VAL A 209 -8.58 20.19 -7.28
C VAL A 209 -8.37 19.00 -6.36
N TRP A 210 -9.38 18.62 -5.61
CA TRP A 210 -9.24 17.53 -4.63
C TRP A 210 -8.97 16.18 -5.30
N ARG A 211 -9.67 15.88 -6.40
CA ARG A 211 -9.38 14.67 -7.19
C ARG A 211 -7.97 14.65 -7.76
N HIS A 212 -7.47 15.81 -8.18
CA HIS A 212 -6.12 15.93 -8.71
C HIS A 212 -5.05 15.75 -7.61
N GLU A 213 -5.25 16.34 -6.44
CA GLU A 213 -4.23 16.36 -5.38
C GLU A 213 -4.28 15.14 -4.44
N ALA A 214 -5.45 14.50 -4.27
CA ALA A 214 -5.63 13.41 -3.32
C ALA A 214 -6.70 12.38 -3.72
N GLY A 215 -6.96 12.19 -5.00
CA GLY A 215 -7.94 11.22 -5.50
C GLY A 215 -7.57 9.76 -5.25
N ASP A 216 -6.35 9.49 -4.85
CA ASP A 216 -5.89 8.18 -4.35
C ASP A 216 -6.42 7.87 -2.94
N LYS A 217 -6.56 8.89 -2.08
CA LYS A 217 -6.99 8.79 -0.68
C LYS A 217 -8.48 9.08 -0.49
N PHE A 218 -9.06 9.89 -1.36
CA PHE A 218 -10.43 10.38 -1.25
C PHE A 218 -11.27 10.05 -2.48
N GLU A 219 -12.51 9.68 -2.25
CA GLU A 219 -13.56 9.62 -3.26
C GLU A 219 -14.38 10.91 -3.15
N VAL A 220 -14.23 11.81 -4.15
CA VAL A 220 -14.71 13.18 -4.06
C VAL A 220 -15.91 13.40 -4.95
N PHE A 221 -16.95 13.99 -4.39
CA PHE A 221 -18.19 14.37 -5.05
C PHE A 221 -18.49 15.84 -4.81
N SER A 222 -19.21 16.46 -5.73
CA SER A 222 -19.82 17.76 -5.50
C SER A 222 -21.29 17.76 -5.87
N ALA A 223 -22.09 18.59 -5.19
CA ALA A 223 -23.51 18.75 -5.49
C ALA A 223 -24.00 20.16 -5.17
N GLY A 224 -25.20 20.48 -5.66
CA GLY A 224 -25.88 21.73 -5.40
C GLY A 224 -27.28 21.52 -4.84
N THR A 225 -27.72 22.45 -4.03
CA THR A 225 -29.11 22.49 -3.53
C THR A 225 -30.10 22.95 -4.60
N LYS A 226 -29.59 23.72 -5.60
CA LYS A 226 -30.32 24.14 -6.82
C LYS A 226 -29.36 24.03 -8.00
N PRO A 227 -29.10 22.81 -8.52
CA PRO A 227 -28.11 22.58 -9.55
C PRO A 227 -28.44 23.32 -10.84
N SER A 228 -27.40 23.80 -11.54
CA SER A 228 -27.52 24.50 -12.82
C SER A 228 -26.64 23.83 -13.87
N ARG A 229 -25.63 24.54 -14.38
CA ARG A 229 -24.60 24.01 -15.31
C ARG A 229 -23.21 24.44 -14.83
N VAL A 230 -22.22 23.64 -15.18
CA VAL A 230 -20.82 24.05 -14.92
C VAL A 230 -20.47 25.29 -15.74
N ARG A 231 -19.94 26.30 -15.09
CA ARG A 231 -19.62 27.58 -15.73
C ARG A 231 -18.38 27.46 -16.60
N PRO A 232 -18.41 27.97 -17.85
CA PRO A 232 -17.26 27.94 -18.73
C PRO A 232 -16.01 28.57 -18.14
N GLU A 233 -16.15 29.64 -17.36
CA GLU A 233 -15.05 30.33 -16.67
C GLU A 233 -14.35 29.39 -15.67
N ALA A 234 -15.12 28.55 -14.95
CA ALA A 234 -14.55 27.56 -14.05
C ALA A 234 -13.71 26.52 -14.81
N ILE A 235 -14.20 26.06 -15.97
CA ILE A 235 -13.46 25.12 -16.83
C ILE A 235 -12.16 25.77 -17.32
N THR A 236 -12.24 27.02 -17.80
CA THR A 236 -11.08 27.76 -18.31
C THR A 236 -9.99 27.92 -17.26
N VAL A 237 -10.33 28.45 -16.08
CA VAL A 237 -9.32 28.71 -15.04
C VAL A 237 -8.74 27.42 -14.44
N MET A 238 -9.50 26.33 -14.41
CA MET A 238 -8.99 25.04 -13.97
C MET A 238 -8.01 24.42 -14.97
N LYS A 239 -8.27 24.58 -16.27
CA LYS A 239 -7.36 24.12 -17.34
C LYS A 239 -6.02 24.85 -17.30
N GLU A 240 -5.97 26.11 -16.88
CA GLU A 240 -4.72 26.88 -16.71
C GLU A 240 -3.73 26.21 -15.73
N ILE A 241 -4.26 25.45 -14.76
CA ILE A 241 -3.44 24.70 -13.77
C ILE A 241 -3.35 23.21 -14.07
N GLY A 242 -3.70 22.81 -15.32
CA GLY A 242 -3.61 21.42 -15.77
C GLY A 242 -4.73 20.49 -15.28
N ILE A 243 -5.82 21.03 -14.75
CA ILE A 243 -6.96 20.24 -14.25
C ILE A 243 -8.15 20.42 -15.20
N ASP A 244 -8.53 19.36 -15.88
CA ASP A 244 -9.68 19.36 -16.80
C ASP A 244 -10.95 18.94 -16.06
N ILE A 245 -11.93 19.87 -15.99
CA ILE A 245 -13.26 19.63 -15.45
C ILE A 245 -14.37 19.76 -16.52
N SER A 246 -14.00 19.72 -17.81
CA SER A 246 -14.97 19.86 -18.92
C SER A 246 -16.00 18.72 -18.96
N GLY A 247 -15.62 17.53 -18.49
CA GLY A 247 -16.51 16.38 -18.36
C GLY A 247 -17.37 16.37 -17.09
N HIS A 248 -17.25 17.36 -16.24
CA HIS A 248 -18.06 17.45 -15.02
C HIS A 248 -19.51 17.86 -15.35
N ARG A 249 -20.46 17.37 -14.55
CA ARG A 249 -21.85 17.79 -14.60
C ARG A 249 -22.30 18.40 -13.26
N SER A 250 -23.22 19.33 -13.32
CA SER A 250 -23.92 19.80 -12.13
C SER A 250 -24.89 18.71 -11.62
N LYS A 251 -24.87 18.45 -10.32
CA LYS A 251 -25.60 17.35 -9.63
C LYS A 251 -26.45 17.93 -8.51
N SER A 252 -27.68 17.39 -8.34
CA SER A 252 -28.47 17.67 -7.14
C SER A 252 -27.91 16.97 -5.91
N VAL A 253 -28.01 17.62 -4.76
CA VAL A 253 -27.73 16.99 -3.48
C VAL A 253 -28.65 15.77 -3.21
N ASP A 254 -29.81 15.72 -3.82
CA ASP A 254 -30.76 14.61 -3.71
C ASP A 254 -30.21 13.30 -4.27
N GLU A 255 -29.30 13.36 -5.25
CA GLU A 255 -28.62 12.17 -5.78
C GLU A 255 -27.76 11.46 -4.72
N PHE A 256 -27.45 12.13 -3.64
CA PHE A 256 -26.58 11.65 -2.55
C PHE A 256 -27.36 11.36 -1.26
N THR A 257 -28.68 11.51 -1.26
CA THR A 257 -29.53 11.23 -0.10
C THR A 257 -29.38 9.77 0.35
N GLY A 258 -29.23 9.56 1.66
CA GLY A 258 -29.06 8.23 2.24
C GLY A 258 -27.66 7.63 2.10
N GLN A 259 -26.73 8.31 1.42
CA GLN A 259 -25.34 7.87 1.31
C GLN A 259 -24.51 8.38 2.49
N GLU A 260 -23.53 7.58 2.92
CA GLU A 260 -22.59 7.96 3.98
C GLU A 260 -21.40 8.71 3.40
N PHE A 261 -20.95 9.75 4.09
CA PHE A 261 -19.76 10.53 3.80
C PHE A 261 -18.92 10.71 5.06
N ASP A 262 -17.60 10.64 4.94
CA ASP A 262 -16.70 10.97 6.03
C ASP A 262 -16.65 12.48 6.26
N TYR A 263 -16.68 13.24 5.15
CA TYR A 263 -16.68 14.70 5.19
C TYR A 263 -17.79 15.29 4.30
N VAL A 264 -18.52 16.27 4.82
CA VAL A 264 -19.42 17.11 4.06
C VAL A 264 -18.98 18.57 4.23
N ILE A 265 -18.60 19.20 3.12
CA ILE A 265 -17.99 20.52 3.12
C ILE A 265 -18.86 21.47 2.32
N THR A 266 -19.43 22.47 2.97
CA THR A 266 -20.17 23.54 2.30
C THR A 266 -19.22 24.67 1.92
N VAL A 267 -19.32 25.14 0.68
CA VAL A 267 -18.41 26.17 0.12
C VAL A 267 -19.11 27.52 -0.19
N CYS A 268 -20.34 27.68 0.30
CA CYS A 268 -21.06 28.95 0.33
C CYS A 268 -22.06 28.96 1.48
N ASP A 269 -22.40 30.15 1.98
CA ASP A 269 -23.22 30.31 3.20
C ASP A 269 -24.62 29.74 3.01
N HIS A 270 -25.29 30.02 1.89
CA HIS A 270 -26.64 29.52 1.62
C HIS A 270 -26.71 27.97 1.61
N ALA A 271 -25.72 27.28 1.06
CA ALA A 271 -25.67 25.81 1.13
C ALA A 271 -25.39 25.30 2.54
N ASN A 272 -24.75 26.09 3.39
CA ASN A 272 -24.54 25.73 4.78
C ASN A 272 -25.83 25.77 5.60
N GLU A 273 -26.70 26.74 5.35
CA GLU A 273 -27.98 26.89 6.04
C GLU A 273 -28.96 25.75 5.77
N ILE A 274 -28.99 25.26 4.52
CA ILE A 274 -29.96 24.24 4.07
C ILE A 274 -29.32 22.87 3.79
N CYS A 275 -28.12 22.62 4.33
CA CYS A 275 -27.39 21.38 4.12
C CYS A 275 -28.13 20.20 4.75
N PRO A 276 -28.51 19.17 3.99
CA PRO A 276 -29.18 17.99 4.52
C PRO A 276 -28.32 17.22 5.52
N VAL A 277 -28.96 16.41 6.34
CA VAL A 277 -28.28 15.48 7.26
C VAL A 277 -27.95 14.21 6.49
N PHE A 278 -26.69 13.81 6.53
CA PHE A 278 -26.22 12.56 5.97
C PHE A 278 -26.05 11.50 7.05
N PRO A 279 -26.35 10.20 6.76
CA PRO A 279 -26.19 9.12 7.72
C PRO A 279 -24.71 8.88 8.07
N GLY A 280 -24.47 8.22 9.22
CA GLY A 280 -23.14 7.85 9.68
C GLY A 280 -22.45 8.94 10.50
N LYS A 281 -21.13 8.73 10.75
CA LYS A 281 -20.28 9.68 11.51
C LYS A 281 -19.66 10.70 10.54
N THR A 282 -20.49 11.59 9.99
CA THR A 282 -20.04 12.62 9.04
C THR A 282 -19.43 13.82 9.77
N GLN A 283 -18.21 14.20 9.40
CA GLN A 283 -17.62 15.47 9.83
C GLN A 283 -18.05 16.59 8.90
N ARG A 284 -18.82 17.53 9.42
CA ARG A 284 -19.29 18.70 8.67
C ARG A 284 -18.33 19.87 8.85
N MET A 285 -18.02 20.55 7.72
CA MET A 285 -17.17 21.73 7.70
C MET A 285 -17.78 22.78 6.79
N HIS A 286 -17.47 24.04 7.10
CA HIS A 286 -17.87 25.15 6.28
C HIS A 286 -16.63 25.95 5.85
N TRP A 287 -16.47 26.10 4.53
CA TRP A 287 -15.40 26.89 3.90
C TRP A 287 -16.06 27.95 3.03
N SER A 288 -16.34 29.12 3.60
CA SER A 288 -16.97 30.21 2.83
C SER A 288 -16.02 30.79 1.79
N PHE A 289 -16.43 30.81 0.52
CA PHE A 289 -15.75 31.49 -0.56
C PHE A 289 -16.73 32.45 -1.25
N GLU A 290 -16.25 33.63 -1.63
CA GLU A 290 -16.99 34.59 -2.42
C GLU A 290 -17.48 33.96 -3.75
N ASP A 291 -18.61 34.43 -4.28
CA ASP A 291 -19.12 33.97 -5.58
C ASP A 291 -18.34 34.69 -6.70
N PRO A 292 -17.60 33.97 -7.56
CA PRO A 292 -16.82 34.61 -8.61
C PRO A 292 -17.73 35.13 -9.72
N THR A 293 -17.45 36.34 -10.19
CA THR A 293 -18.23 37.05 -11.21
C THR A 293 -17.50 37.24 -12.55
N ASP A 294 -16.18 37.29 -12.53
CA ASP A 294 -15.31 37.44 -13.68
C ASP A 294 -14.09 36.49 -13.61
N GLU A 295 -13.33 36.37 -14.70
CA GLU A 295 -12.20 35.43 -14.74
C GLU A 295 -11.13 35.71 -13.67
N ALA A 296 -10.91 36.96 -13.29
CA ALA A 296 -9.92 37.31 -12.28
C ALA A 296 -10.35 36.79 -10.90
N SER A 297 -11.64 36.98 -10.55
CA SER A 297 -12.22 36.44 -9.33
C SER A 297 -12.28 34.89 -9.35
N PHE A 298 -12.53 34.24 -10.50
CA PHE A 298 -12.44 32.80 -10.64
C PHE A 298 -11.03 32.29 -10.34
N ARG A 299 -9.98 32.90 -10.85
CA ARG A 299 -8.58 32.55 -10.54
C ARG A 299 -8.29 32.71 -9.06
N LYS A 300 -8.70 33.82 -8.44
CA LYS A 300 -8.55 34.09 -7.01
C LYS A 300 -9.21 32.99 -6.19
N ILE A 301 -10.49 32.68 -6.47
CA ILE A 301 -11.24 31.66 -5.73
C ILE A 301 -10.67 30.26 -5.94
N ARG A 302 -10.27 29.90 -7.16
CA ARG A 302 -9.55 28.65 -7.46
C ARG A 302 -8.32 28.47 -6.56
N ASP A 303 -7.50 29.51 -6.47
CA ASP A 303 -6.25 29.45 -5.72
C ASP A 303 -6.51 29.38 -4.19
N GLN A 304 -7.53 30.09 -3.70
CA GLN A 304 -7.99 29.96 -2.31
C GLN A 304 -8.51 28.54 -1.99
N ILE A 305 -9.33 27.96 -2.86
CA ILE A 305 -9.82 26.59 -2.75
C ILE A 305 -8.64 25.61 -2.69
N ARG A 306 -7.68 25.77 -3.60
CA ARG A 306 -6.49 24.91 -3.65
C ARG A 306 -5.65 24.99 -2.37
N ALA A 307 -5.41 26.21 -1.89
CA ALA A 307 -4.68 26.42 -0.64
C ALA A 307 -5.42 25.79 0.56
N ARG A 308 -6.75 25.94 0.63
CA ARG A 308 -7.57 25.37 1.71
C ARG A 308 -7.57 23.85 1.70
N ILE A 309 -7.70 23.23 0.51
CA ILE A 309 -7.62 21.77 0.35
C ILE A 309 -6.25 21.26 0.79
N ARG A 310 -5.15 21.89 0.36
CA ARG A 310 -3.80 21.49 0.76
C ARG A 310 -3.59 21.60 2.26
N SER A 311 -4.05 22.68 2.88
CA SER A 311 -4.00 22.84 4.33
C SER A 311 -4.76 21.73 5.06
N PHE A 312 -5.93 21.36 4.56
CA PHE A 312 -6.71 20.25 5.12
C PHE A 312 -6.00 18.90 4.94
N LEU A 313 -5.45 18.61 3.77
CA LEU A 313 -4.75 17.36 3.47
C LEU A 313 -3.49 17.15 4.33
N ASN A 314 -2.87 18.22 4.81
CA ASN A 314 -1.74 18.15 5.73
C ASN A 314 -2.16 17.83 7.19
N LEU A 315 -3.44 17.88 7.51
CA LEU A 315 -3.98 17.64 8.85
C LEU A 315 -4.61 16.24 9.01
N VAL A 316 -4.85 15.53 7.90
CA VAL A 316 -5.58 14.23 7.86
C VAL A 316 -4.81 13.16 7.11
#